data_ba34f6ab6aedede6fe978bcd2f815a29
#
_entry.id   ba34f6ab6aedede6fe978bcd2f815a29
#
_cell.length_a   1.000
_cell.length_b   1.000
_cell.length_c   1.000
_cell.angle_alpha   90.00
_cell.angle_beta   90.00
_cell.angle_gamma   90.00
#
_symmetry.space_group_name_H-M   'P 1'
#
loop_
_entity.id
_entity.type
_entity.pdbx_description
1 polymer ?
#
loop_
_entity_poly.entity_id
_entity_poly.type
_entity_poly.pdbx_seq_one_letter_code
_entity_poly.pdbx_strand_id
1 'polypeptide(L)'
;MAVRSRRGLTTIVVAAVLLAGVGGAVRAQSAGPPDPDNPPPLYNFNNGLGPSKGDNVVLRWNEELLQSIRANPAGTGPTVTARALGVAHTAMFDAWAAYDASAVGTRYGKTLRRPVAERTPENKNKAVSFAAYTALVDLFPSRQGDFALQMKELGYATDGSDTSMPATIGTMVAKAVTDYRHKDGSNQLGGYADTTGYQPVNTPDQVTDRWRWQPQRVPLGTGNPQRALTPQWAEVVPFGMTSQFGRDVPGPPRLPNGDWSPEDIVSLERETENLDDPSRMKAEYWADGPRSEFPPGHWALFAQAMSRKRGDSLDDDVKLFFALGNALMDASIAAWAWKFKIDYVRPITAIREHFRGQTIVSWLGPYRGYGPVKGESWIPYQEPTVVTPPFPEYVSGHSTFSAAGARVIRTFFGTDTFGASVTIRAGASRFEPRTDTHPGSPARDVTLSWPTFSAAAGEAGQSRRYGGIHFPSGDMHGRGLGDAIGGDAWTKAQSYIRPFSPGPI
;
A
#
# COMPACT_ATOMS: atom_id res chain seq x y z
N MET A 1 -30.83 65.28 6.63
CA MET A 1 -30.65 65.72 5.23
C MET A 1 -30.43 64.46 4.36
N ALA A 2 -31.44 64.24 3.52
CA ALA A 2 -31.51 63.56 2.23
C ALA A 2 -30.72 62.24 2.06
N VAL A 3 -31.33 61.11 2.13
CA VAL A 3 -32.22 60.38 1.18
C VAL A 3 -31.76 60.40 -0.27
N ARG A 4 -31.38 59.25 -0.80
CA ARG A 4 -31.91 58.73 -2.08
C ARG A 4 -31.60 57.23 -2.28
N SER A 5 -32.67 56.51 -2.37
CA SER A 5 -32.88 55.16 -2.90
C SER A 5 -32.59 55.09 -4.41
N ARG A 6 -32.21 53.94 -4.94
CA ARG A 6 -32.69 53.47 -6.26
C ARG A 6 -32.84 51.94 -6.29
N ARG A 7 -34.04 51.55 -6.65
CA ARG A 7 -34.58 50.27 -7.05
C ARG A 7 -33.86 49.76 -8.32
N GLY A 8 -33.54 48.49 -8.48
CA GLY A 8 -34.37 47.43 -8.97
C GLY A 8 -34.22 47.23 -10.48
N LEU A 9 -33.91 46.03 -10.92
CA LEU A 9 -34.63 45.41 -12.07
C LEU A 9 -34.27 43.90 -12.11
N THR A 10 -35.30 43.11 -11.90
CA THR A 10 -35.33 41.66 -12.15
C THR A 10 -35.50 41.43 -13.64
N THR A 11 -34.66 40.63 -14.26
CA THR A 11 -34.95 40.13 -15.61
C THR A 11 -35.01 38.60 -15.56
N ILE A 12 -36.25 38.12 -15.75
CA ILE A 12 -36.61 36.73 -15.98
C ILE A 12 -36.26 36.45 -17.46
N VAL A 13 -35.51 35.41 -17.77
CA VAL A 13 -35.42 34.84 -19.11
C VAL A 13 -35.89 33.40 -19.07
N VAL A 14 -36.92 33.17 -19.84
CA VAL A 14 -37.65 31.91 -20.05
C VAL A 14 -36.79 30.95 -20.88
N ALA A 15 -36.81 29.69 -20.47
CA ALA A 15 -36.20 28.56 -21.14
C ALA A 15 -36.90 28.24 -22.45
N ALA A 16 -36.13 27.98 -23.49
CA ALA A 16 -36.57 27.23 -24.68
C ALA A 16 -35.79 25.91 -24.76
N VAL A 17 -36.55 24.83 -24.67
CA VAL A 17 -36.04 23.45 -24.89
C VAL A 17 -36.00 23.23 -26.41
N LEU A 18 -34.82 22.86 -26.89
CA LEU A 18 -34.69 22.24 -28.20
C LEU A 18 -33.91 20.94 -28.05
N LEU A 19 -34.58 19.83 -28.26
CA LEU A 19 -34.01 18.50 -28.50
C LEU A 19 -33.39 18.45 -29.90
N ALA A 20 -32.11 18.12 -30.01
CA ALA A 20 -31.55 17.54 -31.23
C ALA A 20 -30.39 16.60 -30.82
N GLY A 21 -30.41 15.43 -31.43
CA GLY A 21 -29.76 14.21 -31.01
C GLY A 21 -28.26 14.07 -31.32
N VAL A 22 -27.76 13.08 -30.63
CA VAL A 22 -26.72 12.08 -30.96
C VAL A 22 -25.43 12.58 -31.63
N GLY A 23 -24.34 12.51 -30.85
CA GLY A 23 -22.98 12.68 -31.30
C GLY A 23 -22.05 12.83 -30.09
N GLY A 24 -21.87 11.76 -29.30
CA GLY A 24 -21.03 11.79 -28.12
C GLY A 24 -19.55 11.78 -28.44
N ALA A 25 -18.96 12.94 -28.68
CA ALA A 25 -17.53 13.12 -28.51
C ALA A 25 -17.27 13.27 -27.00
N VAL A 26 -16.66 12.27 -26.37
CA VAL A 26 -16.10 12.39 -25.01
C VAL A 26 -15.03 13.48 -25.07
N ARG A 27 -15.38 14.70 -24.71
CA ARG A 27 -14.39 15.74 -24.41
C ARG A 27 -13.59 15.25 -23.21
N ALA A 28 -12.31 14.96 -23.40
CA ALA A 28 -11.36 14.91 -22.31
C ALA A 28 -11.47 16.24 -21.55
N GLN A 29 -12.00 16.20 -20.32
CA GLN A 29 -11.88 17.32 -19.42
C GLN A 29 -10.39 17.59 -19.25
N SER A 30 -9.93 18.78 -19.62
CA SER A 30 -8.63 19.27 -19.21
C SER A 30 -8.64 19.28 -17.68
N ALA A 31 -7.89 18.37 -17.08
CA ALA A 31 -7.66 18.39 -15.64
C ALA A 31 -7.07 19.77 -15.32
N GLY A 32 -7.68 20.48 -14.38
CA GLY A 32 -7.07 21.67 -13.76
C GLY A 32 -5.71 21.32 -13.15
N PRO A 33 -4.93 22.32 -12.72
CA PRO A 33 -3.67 22.06 -12.05
C PRO A 33 -3.92 21.05 -10.91
N PRO A 34 -3.01 20.08 -10.71
CA PRO A 34 -3.19 19.07 -9.67
C PRO A 34 -3.36 19.75 -8.33
N ASP A 35 -4.40 19.34 -7.61
CA ASP A 35 -4.63 19.77 -6.23
C ASP A 35 -3.42 19.33 -5.40
N PRO A 36 -2.63 20.27 -4.82
CA PRO A 36 -1.46 19.94 -4.04
C PRO A 36 -1.79 19.10 -2.81
N ASP A 37 -3.04 19.18 -2.34
CA ASP A 37 -3.53 18.40 -1.20
C ASP A 37 -4.10 17.03 -1.60
N ASN A 38 -4.35 16.80 -2.89
CA ASN A 38 -4.82 15.54 -3.44
C ASN A 38 -4.25 15.29 -4.83
N PRO A 39 -2.94 15.00 -4.95
CA PRO A 39 -2.35 14.71 -6.25
C PRO A 39 -3.04 13.49 -6.88
N PRO A 40 -3.35 13.55 -8.19
CA PRO A 40 -3.93 12.40 -8.87
C PRO A 40 -3.03 11.18 -8.68
N PRO A 41 -3.61 9.99 -8.49
CA PRO A 41 -2.82 8.77 -8.40
C PRO A 41 -1.92 8.65 -9.63
N LEU A 42 -0.64 8.34 -9.44
CA LEU A 42 0.36 8.14 -10.51
C LEU A 42 0.02 6.96 -11.45
N TYR A 43 -1.16 6.36 -11.28
CA TYR A 43 -1.57 5.10 -11.88
C TYR A 43 -2.44 5.27 -13.11
N ASN A 44 -1.88 5.81 -14.17
CA ASN A 44 -2.42 5.57 -15.50
C ASN A 44 -1.60 4.46 -16.12
N PHE A 45 -2.00 3.19 -15.89
CA PHE A 45 -1.47 2.08 -16.68
C PHE A 45 -1.71 2.37 -18.16
N ASN A 46 -0.65 2.36 -18.97
CA ASN A 46 -0.71 2.70 -20.39
C ASN A 46 -1.56 1.72 -21.23
N ASN A 47 -2.06 0.66 -20.64
CA ASN A 47 -2.80 -0.43 -21.27
C ASN A 47 -4.30 -0.48 -20.90
N GLY A 48 -4.87 0.61 -20.39
CA GLY A 48 -6.31 0.73 -20.17
C GLY A 48 -6.87 -0.09 -18.99
N LEU A 49 -6.04 -0.49 -18.03
CA LEU A 49 -6.42 -1.32 -16.89
C LEU A 49 -7.03 -0.53 -15.72
N GLY A 50 -7.60 0.65 -15.97
CA GLY A 50 -8.36 1.42 -14.97
C GLY A 50 -9.68 0.74 -14.54
N PRO A 51 -10.39 1.29 -13.54
CA PRO A 51 -11.68 0.81 -13.08
C PRO A 51 -12.65 0.59 -14.25
N SER A 52 -13.35 -0.54 -14.25
CA SER A 52 -14.27 -0.94 -15.30
C SER A 52 -15.67 -1.15 -14.74
N LYS A 53 -16.70 -0.77 -15.51
CA LYS A 53 -18.10 -1.06 -15.15
C LYS A 53 -18.40 -2.58 -15.10
N GLY A 54 -17.54 -3.40 -15.71
CA GLY A 54 -17.64 -4.87 -15.67
C GLY A 54 -16.98 -5.56 -14.49
N ASP A 55 -16.41 -4.79 -13.55
CA ASP A 55 -15.75 -5.35 -12.37
C ASP A 55 -16.74 -6.13 -11.49
N ASN A 56 -16.35 -7.34 -11.10
CA ASN A 56 -17.09 -8.10 -10.11
C ASN A 56 -17.00 -7.44 -8.71
N VAL A 57 -17.83 -7.89 -7.77
CA VAL A 57 -17.93 -7.24 -6.46
C VAL A 57 -16.62 -7.27 -5.65
N VAL A 58 -15.73 -8.25 -5.86
CA VAL A 58 -14.43 -8.31 -5.16
C VAL A 58 -13.55 -7.15 -5.60
N LEU A 59 -13.44 -6.91 -6.91
CA LEU A 59 -12.66 -5.80 -7.44
C LEU A 59 -13.23 -4.44 -7.03
N ARG A 60 -14.56 -4.30 -7.02
CA ARG A 60 -15.23 -3.08 -6.56
C ARG A 60 -14.95 -2.80 -5.08
N TRP A 61 -15.05 -3.80 -4.21
CA TRP A 61 -14.76 -3.65 -2.79
C TRP A 61 -13.26 -3.48 -2.49
N ASN A 62 -12.38 -4.09 -3.30
CA ASN A 62 -10.95 -3.80 -3.21
C ASN A 62 -10.65 -2.33 -3.54
N GLU A 63 -11.28 -1.76 -4.59
CA GLU A 63 -11.10 -0.34 -4.92
C GLU A 63 -11.61 0.57 -3.79
N GLU A 64 -12.78 0.29 -3.19
CA GLU A 64 -13.30 1.05 -2.03
C GLU A 64 -12.35 0.99 -0.83
N LEU A 65 -11.73 -0.18 -0.58
CA LEU A 65 -10.72 -0.32 0.45
C LEU A 65 -9.48 0.55 0.15
N LEU A 66 -8.98 0.53 -1.08
CA LEU A 66 -7.83 1.34 -1.49
C LEU A 66 -8.15 2.84 -1.42
N GLN A 67 -9.35 3.27 -1.83
CA GLN A 67 -9.80 4.66 -1.68
C GLN A 67 -9.86 5.08 -0.21
N SER A 68 -10.33 4.19 0.68
CA SER A 68 -10.39 4.46 2.12
C SER A 68 -9.00 4.64 2.74
N ILE A 69 -8.02 3.88 2.27
CA ILE A 69 -6.62 4.01 2.67
C ILE A 69 -6.05 5.36 2.22
N ARG A 70 -6.24 5.74 0.95
CA ARG A 70 -5.78 7.03 0.40
C ARG A 70 -6.39 8.22 1.11
N ALA A 71 -7.66 8.12 1.47
CA ALA A 71 -8.41 9.19 2.14
C ALA A 71 -8.09 9.34 3.64
N ASN A 72 -7.36 8.40 4.26
CA ASN A 72 -7.02 8.42 5.69
C ASN A 72 -5.52 8.37 5.96
N PRO A 73 -4.73 9.33 5.46
CA PRO A 73 -3.27 9.27 5.55
C PRO A 73 -2.72 9.36 6.98
N ALA A 74 -3.46 9.94 7.90
CA ALA A 74 -3.06 10.06 9.31
C ALA A 74 -3.36 8.81 10.14
N GLY A 75 -4.39 8.06 9.77
CA GLY A 75 -4.83 6.84 10.47
C GLY A 75 -4.33 5.54 9.83
N THR A 76 -3.58 5.64 8.72
CA THR A 76 -3.03 4.49 8.02
C THR A 76 -1.52 4.61 7.85
N GLY A 77 -0.88 3.49 7.66
CA GLY A 77 0.51 3.35 7.32
C GLY A 77 0.67 1.98 6.65
N PRO A 78 1.85 1.59 6.19
CA PRO A 78 2.00 0.33 5.47
C PRO A 78 1.56 -0.91 6.28
N THR A 79 1.72 -0.88 7.59
CA THR A 79 1.30 -1.96 8.49
C THR A 79 -0.22 -2.08 8.61
N VAL A 80 -0.89 -0.96 8.92
CA VAL A 80 -2.35 -0.91 9.03
C VAL A 80 -3.01 -1.23 7.70
N THR A 81 -2.47 -0.72 6.58
CA THR A 81 -2.92 -1.04 5.22
C THR A 81 -2.83 -2.53 4.93
N ALA A 82 -1.68 -3.17 5.21
CA ALA A 82 -1.50 -4.59 4.99
C ALA A 82 -2.49 -5.43 5.79
N ARG A 83 -2.72 -5.06 7.05
CA ARG A 83 -3.72 -5.73 7.90
C ARG A 83 -5.14 -5.50 7.39
N ALA A 84 -5.49 -4.30 6.96
CA ALA A 84 -6.81 -4.01 6.42
C ALA A 84 -7.13 -4.87 5.18
N LEU A 85 -6.16 -5.04 4.26
CA LEU A 85 -6.27 -5.96 3.13
C LEU A 85 -6.51 -7.40 3.61
N GLY A 86 -5.71 -7.89 4.56
CA GLY A 86 -5.86 -9.24 5.11
C GLY A 86 -7.23 -9.46 5.76
N VAL A 87 -7.72 -8.53 6.56
CA VAL A 87 -9.02 -8.61 7.27
C VAL A 87 -10.18 -8.59 6.28
N ALA A 88 -10.24 -7.59 5.40
CA ALA A 88 -11.34 -7.42 4.46
C ALA A 88 -11.46 -8.61 3.50
N HIS A 89 -10.36 -9.03 2.89
CA HIS A 89 -10.37 -10.16 1.95
C HIS A 89 -10.58 -11.52 2.64
N THR A 90 -10.20 -11.67 3.92
CA THR A 90 -10.56 -12.85 4.71
C THR A 90 -12.06 -12.90 4.98
N ALA A 91 -12.70 -11.77 5.32
CA ALA A 91 -14.15 -11.70 5.52
C ALA A 91 -14.91 -12.05 4.23
N MET A 92 -14.48 -11.49 3.08
CA MET A 92 -15.05 -11.82 1.77
C MET A 92 -14.88 -13.30 1.41
N PHE A 93 -13.70 -13.88 1.67
CA PHE A 93 -13.42 -15.28 1.47
C PHE A 93 -14.32 -16.19 2.32
N ASP A 94 -14.47 -15.88 3.60
CA ASP A 94 -15.30 -16.68 4.51
C ASP A 94 -16.78 -16.67 4.08
N ALA A 95 -17.29 -15.54 3.58
CA ALA A 95 -18.63 -15.42 3.04
C ALA A 95 -18.80 -16.24 1.76
N TRP A 96 -17.86 -16.15 0.84
CA TRP A 96 -17.84 -16.90 -0.40
C TRP A 96 -17.72 -18.41 -0.15
N ALA A 97 -16.89 -18.85 0.81
CA ALA A 97 -16.64 -20.25 1.13
C ALA A 97 -17.91 -20.98 1.57
N ALA A 98 -18.90 -20.29 2.13
CA ALA A 98 -20.19 -20.87 2.44
C ALA A 98 -20.95 -21.34 1.18
N TYR A 99 -20.67 -20.74 0.04
CA TYR A 99 -21.30 -21.05 -1.27
C TYR A 99 -20.35 -21.80 -2.23
N ASP A 100 -19.19 -22.25 -1.75
CA ASP A 100 -18.27 -23.09 -2.52
C ASP A 100 -18.41 -24.57 -2.16
N ALA A 101 -18.04 -25.45 -3.10
CA ALA A 101 -18.17 -26.90 -2.92
C ALA A 101 -17.10 -27.46 -1.97
N SER A 102 -15.89 -26.90 -1.99
CA SER A 102 -14.70 -27.45 -1.33
C SER A 102 -14.15 -26.55 -0.23
N ALA A 103 -14.13 -25.25 -0.45
CA ALA A 103 -13.52 -24.27 0.46
C ALA A 103 -14.07 -24.35 1.88
N VAL A 104 -13.26 -23.97 2.85
CA VAL A 104 -13.66 -23.90 4.27
C VAL A 104 -13.36 -22.51 4.81
N GLY A 105 -14.33 -21.91 5.50
CA GLY A 105 -14.15 -20.60 6.13
C GLY A 105 -13.12 -20.64 7.28
N THR A 106 -12.44 -19.53 7.49
CA THR A 106 -11.37 -19.45 8.52
C THR A 106 -11.93 -19.49 9.95
N ARG A 107 -13.17 -19.01 10.14
CA ARG A 107 -13.82 -18.94 11.47
C ARG A 107 -14.82 -20.07 11.71
N TYR A 108 -15.67 -20.35 10.75
CA TYR A 108 -16.75 -21.32 10.89
C TYR A 108 -16.49 -22.68 10.19
N GLY A 109 -15.35 -22.84 9.54
CA GLY A 109 -15.03 -24.09 8.84
C GLY A 109 -16.07 -24.41 7.77
N LYS A 110 -16.68 -25.61 7.85
CA LYS A 110 -17.72 -26.08 6.92
C LYS A 110 -19.15 -25.85 7.42
N THR A 111 -19.34 -25.34 8.64
CA THR A 111 -20.66 -25.29 9.30
C THR A 111 -21.69 -24.43 8.58
N LEU A 112 -21.23 -23.43 7.82
CA LEU A 112 -22.09 -22.51 7.06
C LEU A 112 -22.32 -22.93 5.61
N ARG A 113 -21.80 -24.10 5.19
CA ARG A 113 -21.89 -24.54 3.79
C ARG A 113 -23.33 -24.70 3.35
N ARG A 114 -23.66 -24.02 2.23
CA ARG A 114 -25.00 -24.01 1.66
C ARG A 114 -25.26 -25.20 0.75
N PRO A 115 -26.54 -25.64 0.61
CA PRO A 115 -26.98 -26.62 -0.40
C PRO A 115 -26.55 -26.17 -1.82
N VAL A 116 -26.36 -27.15 -2.70
CA VAL A 116 -25.91 -26.89 -4.09
C VAL A 116 -26.83 -25.91 -4.81
N ALA A 117 -28.14 -26.01 -4.64
CA ALA A 117 -29.12 -25.12 -5.26
C ALA A 117 -28.96 -23.63 -4.83
N GLU A 118 -28.33 -23.36 -3.69
CA GLU A 118 -28.13 -22.00 -3.19
C GLU A 118 -26.76 -21.41 -3.62
N ARG A 119 -25.86 -22.20 -4.20
CA ARG A 119 -24.51 -21.75 -4.59
C ARG A 119 -24.52 -20.99 -5.90
N THR A 120 -25.41 -20.01 -6.03
CA THR A 120 -25.59 -19.22 -7.24
C THR A 120 -24.64 -18.00 -7.24
N PRO A 121 -24.31 -17.45 -8.42
CA PRO A 121 -23.54 -16.21 -8.51
C PRO A 121 -24.15 -15.05 -7.71
N GLU A 122 -25.48 -14.92 -7.72
CA GLU A 122 -26.22 -13.88 -7.00
C GLU A 122 -26.01 -13.98 -5.49
N ASN A 123 -26.10 -15.18 -4.93
CA ASN A 123 -25.89 -15.43 -3.50
C ASN A 123 -24.43 -15.19 -3.10
N LYS A 124 -23.46 -15.61 -3.94
CA LYS A 124 -22.04 -15.30 -3.73
C LYS A 124 -21.78 -13.79 -3.73
N ASN A 125 -22.25 -13.07 -4.76
CA ASN A 125 -22.11 -11.61 -4.86
C ASN A 125 -22.68 -10.90 -3.63
N LYS A 126 -23.89 -11.29 -3.21
CA LYS A 126 -24.55 -10.69 -2.05
C LYS A 126 -23.77 -10.97 -0.76
N ALA A 127 -23.41 -12.23 -0.49
CA ALA A 127 -22.70 -12.61 0.73
C ALA A 127 -21.32 -11.91 0.82
N VAL A 128 -20.56 -11.89 -0.27
CA VAL A 128 -19.27 -11.17 -0.36
C VAL A 128 -19.45 -9.69 -0.10
N SER A 129 -20.50 -9.06 -0.67
CA SER A 129 -20.73 -7.62 -0.50
C SER A 129 -21.10 -7.26 0.94
N PHE A 130 -21.97 -8.03 1.60
CA PHE A 130 -22.29 -7.81 3.01
C PHE A 130 -21.09 -8.03 3.93
N ALA A 131 -20.21 -9.01 3.60
CA ALA A 131 -18.99 -9.23 4.35
C ALA A 131 -18.00 -8.06 4.17
N ALA A 132 -17.81 -7.60 2.94
CA ALA A 132 -16.94 -6.45 2.64
C ALA A 132 -17.44 -5.19 3.36
N TYR A 133 -18.74 -4.86 3.21
CA TYR A 133 -19.35 -3.72 3.88
C TYR A 133 -19.13 -3.76 5.39
N THR A 134 -19.44 -4.89 6.04
CA THR A 134 -19.30 -5.05 7.50
C THR A 134 -17.84 -4.90 7.94
N ALA A 135 -16.90 -5.51 7.24
CA ALA A 135 -15.48 -5.42 7.57
C ALA A 135 -14.91 -4.01 7.34
N LEU A 136 -15.32 -3.33 6.26
CA LEU A 136 -14.82 -1.99 5.95
C LEU A 136 -15.40 -0.93 6.89
N VAL A 137 -16.64 -1.05 7.33
CA VAL A 137 -17.23 -0.17 8.36
C VAL A 137 -16.47 -0.30 9.69
N ASP A 138 -16.05 -1.51 10.06
CA ASP A 138 -15.22 -1.73 11.25
C ASP A 138 -13.82 -1.13 11.11
N LEU A 139 -13.19 -1.30 9.94
CA LEU A 139 -11.82 -0.82 9.68
C LEU A 139 -11.76 0.71 9.47
N PHE A 140 -12.77 1.28 8.82
CA PHE A 140 -12.82 2.69 8.41
C PHE A 140 -14.19 3.29 8.71
N PRO A 141 -14.59 3.43 9.98
CA PRO A 141 -15.96 3.87 10.35
C PRO A 141 -16.32 5.25 9.80
N SER A 142 -15.36 6.14 9.60
CA SER A 142 -15.58 7.47 9.00
C SER A 142 -16.01 7.41 7.52
N ARG A 143 -15.81 6.26 6.84
CA ARG A 143 -16.16 6.04 5.43
C ARG A 143 -17.45 5.23 5.24
N GLN A 144 -18.22 4.98 6.30
CA GLN A 144 -19.46 4.18 6.24
C GLN A 144 -20.43 4.68 5.16
N GLY A 145 -20.51 6.01 4.96
CA GLY A 145 -21.38 6.61 3.93
C GLY A 145 -21.02 6.16 2.50
N ASP A 146 -19.73 6.11 2.18
CA ASP A 146 -19.25 5.68 0.87
C ASP A 146 -19.52 4.18 0.65
N PHE A 147 -19.32 3.37 1.68
CA PHE A 147 -19.61 1.93 1.63
C PHE A 147 -21.12 1.66 1.48
N ALA A 148 -21.98 2.47 2.14
CA ALA A 148 -23.42 2.37 1.96
C ALA A 148 -23.86 2.78 0.55
N LEU A 149 -23.18 3.75 -0.07
CA LEU A 149 -23.40 4.12 -1.47
C LEU A 149 -23.03 2.96 -2.40
N GLN A 150 -21.87 2.31 -2.20
CA GLN A 150 -21.47 1.13 -2.96
C GLN A 150 -22.48 -0.02 -2.82
N MET A 151 -23.01 -0.28 -1.61
CA MET A 151 -24.07 -1.28 -1.40
C MET A 151 -25.34 -0.92 -2.19
N LYS A 152 -25.76 0.35 -2.16
CA LYS A 152 -26.91 0.84 -2.93
C LYS A 152 -26.74 0.66 -4.43
N GLU A 153 -25.55 0.94 -4.96
CA GLU A 153 -25.22 0.72 -6.39
C GLU A 153 -25.26 -0.77 -6.77
N LEU A 154 -24.97 -1.66 -5.82
CA LEU A 154 -25.09 -3.11 -5.99
C LEU A 154 -26.54 -3.62 -5.78
N GLY A 155 -27.48 -2.74 -5.40
CA GLY A 155 -28.88 -3.07 -5.15
C GLY A 155 -29.12 -3.71 -3.78
N TYR A 156 -28.28 -3.45 -2.78
CA TYR A 156 -28.40 -4.00 -1.43
C TYR A 156 -28.70 -2.93 -0.40
N ALA A 157 -29.65 -3.23 0.52
CA ALA A 157 -29.98 -2.36 1.65
C ALA A 157 -29.00 -2.54 2.81
N THR A 158 -28.69 -1.45 3.54
CA THR A 158 -27.80 -1.45 4.71
C THR A 158 -28.48 -1.12 6.03
N ASP A 159 -29.81 -0.98 6.01
CA ASP A 159 -30.65 -0.61 7.16
C ASP A 159 -31.08 -1.80 8.04
N GLY A 160 -30.55 -2.99 7.77
CA GLY A 160 -30.91 -4.23 8.48
C GLY A 160 -32.18 -4.89 7.97
N SER A 161 -32.84 -4.36 6.94
CA SER A 161 -34.06 -4.95 6.36
C SER A 161 -33.82 -6.23 5.55
N ASP A 162 -32.59 -6.42 5.01
CA ASP A 162 -32.23 -7.62 4.27
C ASP A 162 -31.86 -8.77 5.22
N THR A 163 -32.82 -9.64 5.48
CA THR A 163 -32.67 -10.85 6.31
C THR A 163 -32.40 -12.12 5.49
N SER A 164 -32.09 -11.97 4.20
CA SER A 164 -31.76 -13.12 3.35
C SER A 164 -30.54 -13.85 3.86
N MET A 165 -30.48 -15.15 3.59
CA MET A 165 -29.37 -16.00 4.06
C MET A 165 -27.98 -15.49 3.60
N PRO A 166 -27.79 -15.02 2.35
CA PRO A 166 -26.51 -14.47 1.94
C PRO A 166 -26.12 -13.20 2.72
N ALA A 167 -27.04 -12.28 2.98
CA ALA A 167 -26.78 -11.09 3.77
C ALA A 167 -26.41 -11.45 5.22
N THR A 168 -27.16 -12.36 5.83
CA THR A 168 -26.90 -12.86 7.19
C THR A 168 -25.55 -13.53 7.31
N ILE A 169 -25.20 -14.43 6.38
CA ILE A 169 -23.88 -15.12 6.37
C ILE A 169 -22.76 -14.10 6.20
N GLY A 170 -22.86 -13.20 5.21
CA GLY A 170 -21.85 -12.17 4.96
C GLY A 170 -21.55 -11.33 6.20
N THR A 171 -22.57 -10.79 6.83
CA THR A 171 -22.44 -9.99 8.06
C THR A 171 -21.86 -10.82 9.22
N MET A 172 -22.35 -12.05 9.41
CA MET A 172 -21.91 -12.89 10.53
C MET A 172 -20.43 -13.30 10.43
N VAL A 173 -19.97 -13.72 9.24
CA VAL A 173 -18.57 -14.14 9.08
C VAL A 173 -17.62 -12.96 9.17
N ALA A 174 -17.99 -11.80 8.61
CA ALA A 174 -17.19 -10.58 8.71
C ALA A 174 -17.04 -10.17 10.18
N LYS A 175 -18.14 -10.19 10.94
CA LYS A 175 -18.10 -9.90 12.38
C LYS A 175 -17.19 -10.88 13.13
N ALA A 176 -17.23 -12.16 12.82
CA ALA A 176 -16.35 -13.15 13.45
C ALA A 176 -14.87 -12.93 13.09
N VAL A 177 -14.57 -12.46 11.88
CA VAL A 177 -13.21 -12.11 11.47
C VAL A 177 -12.74 -10.84 12.19
N THR A 178 -13.55 -9.79 12.24
CA THR A 178 -13.19 -8.52 12.91
C THR A 178 -13.07 -8.72 14.42
N ASP A 179 -14.00 -9.42 15.07
CA ASP A 179 -13.96 -9.73 16.51
C ASP A 179 -12.68 -10.52 16.90
N TYR A 180 -12.23 -11.43 16.02
CA TYR A 180 -10.95 -12.13 16.19
C TYR A 180 -9.77 -11.18 16.04
N ARG A 181 -9.81 -10.31 15.03
CA ARG A 181 -8.73 -9.38 14.73
C ARG A 181 -8.64 -8.21 15.70
N HIS A 182 -9.70 -7.86 16.40
CA HIS A 182 -9.63 -6.90 17.52
C HIS A 182 -8.71 -7.35 18.67
N LYS A 183 -8.40 -8.65 18.74
CA LYS A 183 -7.54 -9.26 19.78
C LYS A 183 -6.22 -9.78 19.21
N ASP A 184 -5.80 -9.32 18.06
CA ASP A 184 -4.63 -9.85 17.36
C ASP A 184 -3.29 -9.17 17.72
N GLY A 185 -3.27 -8.22 18.65
CA GLY A 185 -2.08 -7.48 19.05
C GLY A 185 -1.86 -6.16 18.30
N SER A 186 -2.65 -5.86 17.26
CA SER A 186 -2.53 -4.59 16.50
C SER A 186 -2.99 -3.35 17.27
N ASN A 187 -3.80 -3.52 18.31
CA ASN A 187 -4.44 -2.45 19.07
C ASN A 187 -5.36 -1.56 18.18
N GLN A 188 -6.14 -2.18 17.27
CA GLN A 188 -7.07 -1.42 16.41
C GLN A 188 -8.03 -0.55 17.22
N LEU A 189 -8.65 -1.11 18.26
CA LEU A 189 -9.63 -0.39 19.10
C LEU A 189 -9.02 0.76 19.90
N GLY A 190 -7.70 0.73 20.13
CA GLY A 190 -6.92 1.83 20.69
C GLY A 190 -6.29 2.74 19.64
N GLY A 191 -6.81 2.74 18.39
CA GLY A 191 -6.30 3.57 17.30
C GLY A 191 -4.89 3.20 16.84
N TYR A 192 -4.49 1.92 16.99
CA TYR A 192 -3.15 1.42 16.66
C TYR A 192 -2.02 2.10 17.44
N ALA A 193 -2.34 2.68 18.61
CA ALA A 193 -1.33 3.27 19.49
C ALA A 193 -0.32 2.22 19.95
N ASP A 194 0.92 2.68 20.13
CA ASP A 194 2.00 1.82 20.65
C ASP A 194 1.66 1.26 22.04
N THR A 195 1.81 -0.04 22.22
CA THR A 195 1.61 -0.78 23.47
C THR A 195 2.92 -1.27 24.08
N THR A 196 4.04 -1.12 23.35
CA THR A 196 5.35 -1.62 23.83
C THR A 196 6.11 -0.61 24.66
N GLY A 197 5.78 0.67 24.57
CA GLY A 197 6.53 1.75 25.21
C GLY A 197 7.90 2.00 24.56
N TYR A 198 8.07 1.60 23.28
CA TYR A 198 9.33 1.80 22.53
C TYR A 198 9.78 3.26 22.57
N GLN A 199 11.04 3.46 22.92
CA GLN A 199 11.71 4.76 22.87
C GLN A 199 13.00 4.63 22.05
N PRO A 200 13.23 5.50 21.05
CA PRO A 200 14.47 5.49 20.30
C PRO A 200 15.66 5.85 21.19
N VAL A 201 16.80 5.19 21.00
CA VAL A 201 18.06 5.48 21.69
C VAL A 201 18.58 6.86 21.33
N ASN A 202 18.43 7.25 20.06
CA ASN A 202 18.83 8.57 19.55
C ASN A 202 17.68 9.56 19.61
N THR A 203 18.01 10.83 19.82
CA THR A 203 17.05 11.93 19.66
C THR A 203 17.17 12.55 18.26
N PRO A 204 16.21 13.36 17.79
CA PRO A 204 16.35 14.07 16.51
C PRO A 204 17.60 14.93 16.41
N ASP A 205 18.09 15.44 17.54
CA ASP A 205 19.17 16.42 17.60
C ASP A 205 20.51 15.82 18.06
N GLN A 206 20.51 14.56 18.54
CA GLN A 206 21.71 13.93 19.08
C GLN A 206 21.77 12.44 18.74
N VAL A 207 22.87 12.00 18.15
CA VAL A 207 23.23 10.60 17.92
C VAL A 207 24.05 10.11 19.13
N THR A 208 23.46 9.24 19.95
CA THR A 208 24.11 8.58 21.10
C THR A 208 24.72 7.23 20.67
N ASP A 209 23.99 6.51 19.81
CA ASP A 209 24.46 5.25 19.19
C ASP A 209 24.30 5.33 17.67
N ARG A 210 25.42 5.37 16.95
CA ARG A 210 25.49 5.48 15.49
C ARG A 210 24.82 4.31 14.73
N TRP A 211 24.57 3.19 15.40
CA TRP A 211 23.97 1.97 14.83
C TRP A 211 22.46 1.92 14.98
N ARG A 212 21.90 2.77 15.83
CA ARG A 212 20.48 2.78 16.16
C ARG A 212 19.73 3.83 15.36
N TRP A 213 18.44 3.56 15.17
CA TRP A 213 17.55 4.48 14.49
C TRP A 213 17.52 5.84 15.18
N GLN A 214 17.61 6.88 14.36
CA GLN A 214 17.44 8.28 14.78
C GLN A 214 16.15 8.82 14.17
N PRO A 215 15.13 9.22 14.96
CA PRO A 215 14.00 9.99 14.46
C PRO A 215 14.49 11.30 13.88
N GLN A 216 13.89 11.73 12.77
CA GLN A 216 14.24 13.04 12.17
C GLN A 216 13.19 14.09 12.55
N ARG A 217 13.52 15.37 12.40
CA ARG A 217 12.52 16.43 12.39
C ARG A 217 11.91 16.54 11.01
N VAL A 218 10.60 16.69 10.91
CA VAL A 218 9.89 16.79 9.63
C VAL A 218 9.03 18.06 9.64
N PRO A 219 9.29 19.06 8.80
CA PRO A 219 10.42 19.19 7.85
C PRO A 219 11.80 19.13 8.50
N LEU A 220 12.81 18.71 7.72
CA LEU A 220 14.15 18.45 8.22
C LEU A 220 14.75 19.66 8.95
N GLY A 221 15.29 19.44 10.14
CA GLY A 221 15.96 20.44 10.97
C GLY A 221 15.04 21.40 11.74
N THR A 222 13.81 21.61 11.32
CA THR A 222 12.91 22.62 11.92
C THR A 222 11.56 22.09 12.39
N GLY A 223 11.14 20.93 11.87
CA GLY A 223 9.82 20.36 12.14
C GLY A 223 9.72 19.60 13.46
N ASN A 224 8.58 18.94 13.66
CA ASN A 224 8.36 18.08 14.80
C ASN A 224 9.16 16.78 14.70
N PRO A 225 9.60 16.20 15.83
CA PRO A 225 10.21 14.89 15.86
C PRO A 225 9.27 13.82 15.33
N GLN A 226 9.80 12.92 14.49
CA GLN A 226 9.08 11.71 14.10
C GLN A 226 8.76 10.84 15.33
N ARG A 227 7.59 10.22 15.31
CA ARG A 227 7.22 9.14 16.24
C ARG A 227 7.34 7.81 15.53
N ALA A 228 7.85 6.80 16.22
CA ALA A 228 7.94 5.45 15.68
C ALA A 228 6.56 4.93 15.27
N LEU A 229 6.45 4.44 14.04
CA LEU A 229 5.18 3.93 13.50
C LEU A 229 5.00 2.47 13.92
N THR A 230 3.94 2.20 14.67
CA THR A 230 3.47 0.87 15.08
C THR A 230 4.56 -0.06 15.62
N PRO A 231 5.31 0.29 16.69
CA PRO A 231 6.35 -0.59 17.25
C PRO A 231 5.82 -1.95 17.72
N GLN A 232 4.55 -2.02 18.13
CA GLN A 232 3.87 -3.24 18.58
C GLN A 232 3.57 -4.26 17.47
N TRP A 233 3.89 -3.97 16.22
CA TRP A 233 3.42 -4.79 15.09
C TRP A 233 3.95 -6.23 15.08
N ALA A 234 5.07 -6.48 15.77
CA ALA A 234 5.58 -7.84 16.01
C ALA A 234 4.63 -8.71 16.85
N GLU A 235 3.70 -8.11 17.60
CA GLU A 235 2.74 -8.81 18.43
C GLU A 235 1.48 -9.26 17.65
N VAL A 236 1.32 -8.77 16.41
CA VAL A 236 0.15 -9.10 15.59
C VAL A 236 0.16 -10.58 15.22
N VAL A 237 -0.96 -11.25 15.44
CA VAL A 237 -1.13 -12.67 15.11
C VAL A 237 -1.07 -12.87 13.59
N PRO A 238 -0.07 -13.63 13.08
CA PRO A 238 0.09 -13.87 11.66
C PRO A 238 -0.96 -14.85 11.12
N PHE A 239 -1.04 -14.93 9.79
CA PHE A 239 -1.92 -15.86 9.08
C PHE A 239 -1.22 -17.18 8.75
N GLY A 240 -0.09 -17.14 8.06
CA GLY A 240 0.61 -18.32 7.54
C GLY A 240 1.94 -18.62 8.25
N MET A 241 2.53 -17.63 8.90
CA MET A 241 3.79 -17.80 9.62
C MET A 241 3.60 -18.49 10.96
N THR A 242 4.61 -19.25 11.40
CA THR A 242 4.67 -19.89 12.71
C THR A 242 5.41 -19.04 13.76
N SER A 243 6.07 -17.97 13.32
CA SER A 243 6.79 -17.00 14.13
C SER A 243 6.59 -15.61 13.54
N GLN A 244 6.53 -14.58 14.41
CA GLN A 244 6.46 -13.18 13.98
C GLN A 244 7.64 -12.73 13.11
N PHE A 245 8.77 -13.44 13.16
CA PHE A 245 9.95 -13.15 12.32
C PHE A 245 9.88 -13.79 10.92
N GLY A 246 8.96 -14.69 10.67
CA GLY A 246 8.84 -15.46 9.42
C GLY A 246 10.04 -16.37 9.20
N ARG A 247 11.16 -15.80 8.76
CA ARG A 247 12.46 -16.48 8.54
C ARG A 247 13.59 -15.68 9.16
N ASP A 248 14.69 -16.35 9.46
CA ASP A 248 15.92 -15.68 9.86
C ASP A 248 16.49 -14.88 8.69
N VAL A 249 17.07 -13.73 9.03
CA VAL A 249 17.77 -12.85 8.10
C VAL A 249 19.21 -12.63 8.59
N PRO A 250 20.19 -12.42 7.70
CA PRO A 250 21.60 -12.33 8.08
C PRO A 250 21.94 -11.18 9.05
N GLY A 251 21.07 -10.16 9.12
CA GLY A 251 21.39 -8.90 9.79
C GLY A 251 22.13 -7.93 8.87
N PRO A 252 22.22 -6.64 9.25
CA PRO A 252 23.00 -5.66 8.51
C PRO A 252 24.50 -5.97 8.61
N PRO A 253 25.25 -5.92 7.48
CA PRO A 253 26.65 -6.24 7.48
C PRO A 253 27.48 -5.19 8.24
N ARG A 254 28.50 -5.67 8.98
CA ARG A 254 29.47 -4.83 9.69
C ARG A 254 30.88 -5.34 9.42
N LEU A 255 31.84 -4.43 9.32
CA LEU A 255 33.24 -4.81 9.22
C LEU A 255 33.75 -5.33 10.57
N PRO A 256 34.84 -6.17 10.60
CA PRO A 256 35.43 -6.67 11.83
C PRO A 256 35.90 -5.55 12.79
N ASN A 257 36.28 -4.40 12.26
CA ASN A 257 36.65 -3.22 13.07
C ASN A 257 35.42 -2.48 13.65
N GLY A 258 34.23 -2.99 13.44
CA GLY A 258 32.99 -2.36 13.91
C GLY A 258 32.56 -1.15 13.09
N ASP A 259 33.00 -1.01 11.84
CA ASP A 259 32.54 0.06 10.95
C ASP A 259 31.45 -0.45 9.98
N TRP A 260 30.80 0.47 9.24
CA TRP A 260 29.82 0.13 8.22
C TRP A 260 30.48 -0.60 7.04
N SER A 261 29.74 -1.53 6.45
CA SER A 261 30.18 -2.19 5.22
C SER A 261 30.20 -1.17 4.05
N PRO A 262 31.29 -1.13 3.27
CA PRO A 262 31.34 -0.33 2.05
C PRO A 262 30.23 -0.71 1.05
N GLU A 263 29.79 -1.98 1.01
CA GLU A 263 28.69 -2.43 0.15
C GLU A 263 27.38 -1.71 0.50
N ASP A 264 27.19 -1.29 1.74
CA ASP A 264 26.02 -0.51 2.14
C ASP A 264 26.25 1.00 1.98
N ILE A 265 27.24 1.56 2.68
CA ILE A 265 27.41 3.03 2.77
C ILE A 265 27.92 3.62 1.47
N VAL A 266 29.05 3.11 0.94
CA VAL A 266 29.68 3.68 -0.26
C VAL A 266 28.86 3.36 -1.51
N SER A 267 28.28 2.14 -1.57
CA SER A 267 27.41 1.77 -2.68
C SER A 267 26.16 2.66 -2.75
N LEU A 268 25.52 2.92 -1.63
CA LEU A 268 24.34 3.77 -1.60
C LEU A 268 24.66 5.24 -1.91
N GLU A 269 25.77 5.76 -1.38
CA GLU A 269 26.21 7.14 -1.67
C GLU A 269 26.40 7.31 -3.18
N ARG A 270 27.12 6.40 -3.85
CA ARG A 270 27.30 6.42 -5.30
C ARG A 270 26.00 6.27 -6.09
N GLU A 271 25.08 5.41 -5.64
CA GLU A 271 23.78 5.25 -6.30
C GLU A 271 22.93 6.53 -6.25
N THR A 272 23.15 7.40 -5.24
CA THR A 272 22.40 8.65 -5.06
C THR A 272 23.17 9.89 -5.51
N GLU A 273 24.41 9.75 -5.91
CA GLU A 273 25.32 10.85 -6.28
C GLU A 273 24.81 11.71 -7.43
N ASN A 274 24.19 11.07 -8.46
CA ASN A 274 23.67 11.76 -9.64
C ASN A 274 22.57 10.94 -10.35
N LEU A 275 21.37 10.92 -9.78
CA LEU A 275 20.25 10.21 -10.37
C LEU A 275 19.79 10.82 -11.68
N ASP A 276 19.66 10.01 -12.71
CA ASP A 276 19.00 10.37 -13.97
C ASP A 276 17.46 10.41 -13.82
N ASP A 277 16.78 10.94 -14.83
CA ASP A 277 15.31 11.03 -14.82
C ASP A 277 14.62 9.66 -14.59
N PRO A 278 15.00 8.57 -15.28
CA PRO A 278 14.43 7.25 -15.00
C PRO A 278 14.59 6.80 -13.54
N SER A 279 15.76 6.98 -12.93
CA SER A 279 16.02 6.58 -11.54
C SER A 279 15.23 7.43 -10.54
N ARG A 280 15.12 8.75 -10.79
CA ARG A 280 14.26 9.65 -10.01
C ARG A 280 12.78 9.23 -10.11
N MET A 281 12.29 8.97 -11.32
CA MET A 281 10.90 8.54 -11.50
C MET A 281 10.60 7.19 -10.89
N LYS A 282 11.56 6.25 -10.85
CA LYS A 282 11.42 5.00 -10.07
C LYS A 282 11.31 5.29 -8.58
N ALA A 283 12.18 6.15 -8.02
CA ALA A 283 12.13 6.53 -6.62
C ALA A 283 10.77 7.14 -6.23
N GLU A 284 10.20 7.97 -7.10
CA GLU A 284 8.92 8.64 -6.87
C GLU A 284 7.71 7.74 -7.09
N TYR A 285 7.72 6.90 -8.14
CA TYR A 285 6.63 5.98 -8.45
C TYR A 285 6.40 4.99 -7.30
N TRP A 286 7.47 4.41 -6.78
CA TRP A 286 7.44 3.47 -5.67
C TRP A 286 7.55 4.15 -4.28
N ALA A 287 7.35 5.48 -4.21
CA ALA A 287 7.42 6.17 -2.91
C ALA A 287 6.36 5.65 -1.93
N ASP A 288 5.16 5.40 -2.43
CA ASP A 288 4.05 4.81 -1.68
C ASP A 288 3.88 5.42 -0.27
N GLY A 289 3.97 6.73 -0.21
CA GLY A 289 3.88 7.52 1.02
C GLY A 289 2.44 7.84 1.44
N PRO A 290 2.25 8.78 2.37
CA PRO A 290 0.92 9.25 2.78
C PRO A 290 0.08 9.68 1.57
N ARG A 291 -1.22 9.42 1.62
CA ARG A 291 -2.21 9.63 0.53
C ARG A 291 -2.05 8.71 -0.68
N SER A 292 -1.21 7.68 -0.60
CA SER A 292 -1.24 6.55 -1.50
C SER A 292 -1.88 5.34 -0.82
N GLU A 293 -1.99 4.24 -1.53
CA GLU A 293 -2.40 2.95 -0.99
C GLU A 293 -1.28 2.22 -0.26
N PHE A 294 -0.12 2.85 -0.06
CA PHE A 294 1.09 2.25 0.51
C PHE A 294 1.58 1.00 -0.25
N PRO A 295 2.77 0.46 0.02
CA PRO A 295 3.27 -0.69 -0.73
C PRO A 295 2.33 -1.90 -0.75
N PRO A 296 1.64 -2.26 0.35
CA PRO A 296 0.69 -3.37 0.28
C PRO A 296 -0.47 -3.14 -0.69
N GLY A 297 -1.05 -1.95 -0.68
CA GLY A 297 -2.16 -1.61 -1.57
C GLY A 297 -1.72 -1.50 -3.03
N HIS A 298 -0.49 -1.09 -3.30
CA HIS A 298 0.08 -1.09 -4.65
C HIS A 298 0.07 -2.50 -5.28
N TRP A 299 0.40 -3.54 -4.49
CA TRP A 299 0.33 -4.93 -4.96
C TRP A 299 -1.11 -5.42 -5.13
N ALA A 300 -2.07 -4.91 -4.35
CA ALA A 300 -3.48 -5.16 -4.57
C ALA A 300 -3.99 -4.50 -5.87
N LEU A 301 -3.49 -3.30 -6.23
CA LEU A 301 -3.75 -2.69 -7.55
C LEU A 301 -3.22 -3.54 -8.70
N PHE A 302 -2.01 -4.08 -8.59
CA PHE A 302 -1.45 -4.95 -9.63
C PHE A 302 -2.27 -6.22 -9.80
N ALA A 303 -2.70 -6.84 -8.71
CA ALA A 303 -3.60 -7.99 -8.75
C ALA A 303 -4.93 -7.64 -9.45
N GLN A 304 -5.54 -6.50 -9.09
CA GLN A 304 -6.76 -5.99 -9.69
C GLN A 304 -6.61 -5.74 -11.21
N ALA A 305 -5.50 -5.11 -11.61
CA ALA A 305 -5.20 -4.87 -13.02
C ALA A 305 -5.04 -6.17 -13.80
N MET A 306 -4.38 -7.15 -13.23
CA MET A 306 -4.20 -8.47 -13.87
C MET A 306 -5.47 -9.29 -13.93
N SER A 307 -6.29 -9.28 -12.88
CA SER A 307 -7.61 -9.91 -12.90
C SER A 307 -8.46 -9.36 -14.07
N ARG A 308 -8.54 -8.03 -14.20
CA ARG A 308 -9.24 -7.38 -15.33
C ARG A 308 -8.69 -7.79 -16.69
N LYS A 309 -7.36 -7.79 -16.83
CA LYS A 309 -6.68 -8.17 -18.07
C LYS A 309 -6.97 -9.62 -18.49
N ARG A 310 -7.12 -10.51 -17.52
CA ARG A 310 -7.38 -11.94 -17.73
C ARG A 310 -8.86 -12.27 -17.81
N GLY A 311 -9.74 -11.41 -17.34
CA GLY A 311 -11.16 -11.67 -17.20
C GLY A 311 -11.45 -12.72 -16.11
N ASP A 312 -10.73 -12.66 -14.99
CA ASP A 312 -10.87 -13.62 -13.91
C ASP A 312 -12.28 -13.56 -13.30
N SER A 313 -12.77 -14.69 -12.84
CA SER A 313 -14.10 -14.79 -12.23
C SER A 313 -14.12 -14.26 -10.79
N LEU A 314 -15.32 -14.02 -10.25
CA LEU A 314 -15.50 -13.74 -8.82
C LEU A 314 -14.79 -14.79 -7.95
N ASP A 315 -14.93 -16.07 -8.29
CA ASP A 315 -14.37 -17.19 -7.53
C ASP A 315 -12.82 -17.15 -7.54
N ASP A 316 -12.22 -16.72 -8.65
CA ASP A 316 -10.77 -16.59 -8.76
C ASP A 316 -10.28 -15.37 -7.96
N ASP A 317 -10.96 -14.23 -8.07
CA ASP A 317 -10.59 -13.02 -7.35
C ASP A 317 -10.70 -13.18 -5.84
N VAL A 318 -11.76 -13.81 -5.33
CA VAL A 318 -11.88 -14.11 -3.90
C VAL A 318 -10.65 -14.89 -3.39
N LYS A 319 -10.21 -15.91 -4.14
CA LYS A 319 -9.05 -16.74 -3.76
C LYS A 319 -7.73 -15.96 -3.85
N LEU A 320 -7.55 -15.22 -4.95
CA LEU A 320 -6.34 -14.40 -5.17
C LEU A 320 -6.17 -13.37 -4.07
N PHE A 321 -7.19 -12.55 -3.84
CA PHE A 321 -7.09 -11.46 -2.87
C PHE A 321 -7.06 -11.95 -1.42
N PHE A 322 -7.70 -13.09 -1.10
CA PHE A 322 -7.54 -13.75 0.19
C PHE A 322 -6.09 -14.15 0.46
N ALA A 323 -5.45 -14.82 -0.49
CA ALA A 323 -4.05 -15.21 -0.35
C ALA A 323 -3.11 -14.00 -0.32
N LEU A 324 -3.32 -13.02 -1.22
CA LEU A 324 -2.50 -11.81 -1.34
C LEU A 324 -2.61 -10.92 -0.10
N GLY A 325 -3.82 -10.59 0.35
CA GLY A 325 -4.02 -9.73 1.51
C GLY A 325 -3.38 -10.29 2.78
N ASN A 326 -3.51 -11.61 3.00
CA ASN A 326 -2.89 -12.27 4.14
C ASN A 326 -1.36 -12.38 4.01
N ALA A 327 -0.81 -12.58 2.81
CA ALA A 327 0.64 -12.56 2.59
C ALA A 327 1.25 -11.18 2.87
N LEU A 328 0.57 -10.11 2.45
CA LEU A 328 0.99 -8.74 2.71
C LEU A 328 0.90 -8.42 4.22
N MET A 329 -0.13 -8.90 4.91
CA MET A 329 -0.26 -8.76 6.35
C MET A 329 0.90 -9.47 7.08
N ASP A 330 1.21 -10.71 6.74
CA ASP A 330 2.33 -11.46 7.31
C ASP A 330 3.68 -10.78 7.01
N ALA A 331 3.86 -10.27 5.79
CA ALA A 331 5.05 -9.51 5.40
C ALA A 331 5.22 -8.25 6.27
N SER A 332 4.12 -7.57 6.63
CA SER A 332 4.16 -6.42 7.54
C SER A 332 4.64 -6.80 8.94
N ILE A 333 4.14 -7.91 9.45
CA ILE A 333 4.48 -8.42 10.79
C ILE A 333 5.98 -8.76 10.84
N ALA A 334 6.46 -9.55 9.90
CA ALA A 334 7.86 -9.97 9.88
C ALA A 334 8.82 -8.80 9.66
N ALA A 335 8.53 -7.90 8.72
CA ALA A 335 9.38 -6.75 8.49
C ALA A 335 9.47 -5.86 9.74
N TRP A 336 8.36 -5.60 10.43
CA TRP A 336 8.35 -4.80 11.65
C TRP A 336 9.01 -5.51 12.83
N ALA A 337 8.82 -6.83 12.98
CA ALA A 337 9.52 -7.62 13.99
C ALA A 337 11.05 -7.46 13.86
N TRP A 338 11.58 -7.58 12.65
CA TRP A 338 13.01 -7.38 12.40
C TRP A 338 13.45 -5.92 12.59
N LYS A 339 12.65 -4.95 12.14
CA LYS A 339 12.96 -3.53 12.30
C LYS A 339 13.16 -3.14 13.76
N PHE A 340 12.22 -3.45 14.61
CA PHE A 340 12.29 -3.05 16.02
C PHE A 340 13.20 -3.96 16.88
N LYS A 341 13.45 -5.22 16.44
CA LYS A 341 14.45 -6.08 17.07
C LYS A 341 15.89 -5.57 16.84
N ILE A 342 16.21 -5.16 15.62
CA ILE A 342 17.55 -4.71 15.24
C ILE A 342 17.72 -3.21 15.53
N ASP A 343 16.67 -2.43 15.33
CA ASP A 343 16.63 -0.98 15.53
C ASP A 343 17.72 -0.24 14.74
N TYR A 344 17.91 -0.62 13.45
CA TYR A 344 19.05 -0.20 12.65
C TYR A 344 18.91 1.22 12.13
N VAL A 345 20.05 1.90 12.08
CA VAL A 345 20.20 3.28 11.59
C VAL A 345 19.73 3.45 10.14
N ARG A 346 19.15 4.61 9.83
CA ARG A 346 18.79 5.01 8.45
C ARG A 346 19.97 5.64 7.72
N PRO A 347 20.00 5.57 6.37
CA PRO A 347 21.06 6.17 5.56
C PRO A 347 21.35 7.63 5.87
N ILE A 348 20.33 8.45 6.13
CA ILE A 348 20.54 9.88 6.43
C ILE A 348 21.48 10.08 7.63
N THR A 349 21.34 9.30 8.68
CA THR A 349 22.22 9.37 9.85
C THR A 349 23.58 8.75 9.54
N ALA A 350 23.61 7.56 8.95
CA ALA A 350 24.84 6.81 8.71
C ALA A 350 25.77 7.52 7.71
N ILE A 351 25.23 8.01 6.59
CA ILE A 351 26.02 8.76 5.57
C ILE A 351 26.57 10.04 6.17
N ARG A 352 25.77 10.79 6.93
CA ARG A 352 26.21 12.00 7.59
C ARG A 352 27.35 11.76 8.60
N GLU A 353 27.28 10.65 9.33
CA GLU A 353 28.35 10.28 10.28
C GLU A 353 29.60 9.76 9.55
N HIS A 354 29.45 8.91 8.53
CA HIS A 354 30.56 8.31 7.82
C HIS A 354 31.40 9.32 7.01
N PHE A 355 30.73 10.24 6.32
CA PHE A 355 31.38 11.27 5.49
C PHE A 355 31.55 12.61 6.20
N ARG A 356 31.43 12.67 7.53
CA ARG A 356 31.62 13.90 8.30
C ARG A 356 32.95 14.57 7.98
N GLY A 357 32.89 15.87 7.65
CA GLY A 357 34.06 16.68 7.27
C GLY A 357 34.56 16.46 5.84
N GLN A 358 34.08 15.45 5.12
CA GLN A 358 34.40 15.21 3.72
C GLN A 358 33.42 15.98 2.81
N THR A 359 33.83 16.23 1.57
CA THR A 359 32.94 16.75 0.53
C THR A 359 32.55 15.63 -0.41
N ILE A 360 31.24 15.42 -0.58
CA ILE A 360 30.65 14.43 -1.49
C ILE A 360 29.71 15.12 -2.46
N VAL A 361 29.37 14.50 -3.57
CA VAL A 361 28.33 14.95 -4.50
C VAL A 361 26.98 14.42 -4.04
N SER A 362 25.94 15.25 -4.05
CA SER A 362 24.60 14.86 -3.61
C SER A 362 23.53 15.73 -4.24
N TRP A 363 22.29 15.26 -4.16
CA TRP A 363 21.13 16.07 -4.44
C TRP A 363 21.03 17.27 -3.47
N LEU A 364 20.81 18.46 -4.02
CA LEU A 364 20.79 19.72 -3.26
C LEU A 364 19.40 20.12 -2.77
N GLY A 365 18.39 19.28 -3.01
CA GLY A 365 16.98 19.60 -2.75
C GLY A 365 16.21 19.98 -4.02
N PRO A 366 14.89 20.14 -3.93
CA PRO A 366 14.03 20.40 -5.08
C PRO A 366 14.51 21.57 -5.95
N TYR A 367 14.56 21.35 -7.26
CA TYR A 367 14.96 22.30 -8.32
C TYR A 367 16.41 22.79 -8.26
N ARG A 368 17.24 22.20 -7.39
CA ARG A 368 18.63 22.64 -7.21
C ARG A 368 19.65 21.69 -7.84
N GLY A 369 19.19 20.55 -8.37
CA GLY A 369 20.05 19.56 -9.01
C GLY A 369 21.01 18.88 -8.06
N TYR A 370 22.20 18.55 -8.54
CA TYR A 370 23.27 17.86 -7.83
C TYR A 370 24.53 18.72 -7.74
N GLY A 371 25.27 18.56 -6.66
CA GLY A 371 26.53 19.29 -6.46
C GLY A 371 27.23 18.92 -5.16
N PRO A 372 28.40 19.55 -4.90
CA PRO A 372 29.20 19.26 -3.72
C PRO A 372 28.50 19.75 -2.44
N VAL A 373 28.45 18.85 -1.45
CA VAL A 373 27.98 19.14 -0.08
C VAL A 373 28.97 18.60 0.94
N LYS A 374 28.96 19.14 2.16
CA LYS A 374 29.59 18.47 3.29
C LYS A 374 28.79 17.21 3.64
N GLY A 375 29.48 16.07 3.92
CA GLY A 375 28.84 14.81 4.22
C GLY A 375 27.77 14.91 5.32
N GLU A 376 28.03 15.70 6.37
CA GLU A 376 27.08 16.00 7.44
C GLU A 376 25.82 16.77 6.99
N SER A 377 25.81 17.29 5.76
CA SER A 377 24.67 17.98 5.14
C SER A 377 23.94 17.14 4.10
N TRP A 378 24.35 15.90 3.88
CA TRP A 378 23.72 15.00 2.92
C TRP A 378 22.22 14.82 3.19
N ILE A 379 21.39 14.82 2.13
CA ILE A 379 19.95 14.56 2.21
C ILE A 379 19.54 13.50 1.18
N PRO A 380 18.60 12.61 1.51
CA PRO A 380 18.05 11.65 0.57
C PRO A 380 17.16 12.29 -0.49
N TYR A 381 16.99 11.67 -1.64
CA TYR A 381 16.03 12.09 -2.66
C TYR A 381 14.60 11.71 -2.22
N GLN A 382 14.02 12.59 -1.41
CA GLN A 382 12.70 12.43 -0.80
C GLN A 382 11.97 13.78 -0.73
N GLU A 383 10.62 13.72 -0.63
CA GLU A 383 9.84 14.91 -0.29
C GLU A 383 10.32 15.51 1.05
N PRO A 384 10.43 16.84 1.16
CA PRO A 384 10.81 17.48 2.42
C PRO A 384 9.90 17.16 3.61
N THR A 385 8.64 16.79 3.32
CA THR A 385 7.62 16.40 4.31
C THR A 385 7.73 14.94 4.75
N VAL A 386 8.56 14.12 4.10
CA VAL A 386 8.79 12.70 4.46
C VAL A 386 10.19 12.50 5.01
N VAL A 387 11.23 13.06 4.37
CA VAL A 387 12.66 12.92 4.67
C VAL A 387 13.13 11.47 4.67
N THR A 388 12.64 10.67 5.61
CA THR A 388 12.86 9.21 5.74
C THR A 388 11.69 8.62 6.50
N PRO A 389 11.33 7.33 6.29
CA PRO A 389 10.23 6.70 7.02
C PRO A 389 10.45 6.70 8.54
N PRO A 390 9.37 6.86 9.36
CA PRO A 390 9.46 6.98 10.82
C PRO A 390 9.57 5.61 11.53
N PHE A 391 10.55 4.81 11.14
CA PHE A 391 10.87 3.49 11.73
C PHE A 391 12.26 3.02 11.32
N PRO A 392 12.88 2.07 12.07
CA PRO A 392 14.21 1.54 11.78
C PRO A 392 14.36 1.00 10.35
N GLU A 393 15.61 0.99 9.86
CA GLU A 393 15.90 0.67 8.46
C GLU A 393 15.67 -0.79 8.11
N TYR A 394 16.25 -1.72 8.84
CA TYR A 394 16.44 -3.12 8.45
C TYR A 394 15.31 -4.02 8.95
N VAL A 395 14.66 -4.79 8.07
CA VAL A 395 14.78 -4.94 6.61
C VAL A 395 13.90 -3.92 5.88
N SER A 396 14.09 -3.74 4.55
CA SER A 396 13.21 -2.87 3.75
C SER A 396 11.77 -3.39 3.71
N GLY A 397 10.82 -2.58 4.19
CA GLY A 397 9.39 -2.91 4.11
C GLY A 397 8.90 -3.05 2.67
N HIS A 398 9.24 -2.10 1.78
CA HIS A 398 8.89 -2.16 0.36
C HIS A 398 9.36 -3.46 -0.29
N SER A 399 10.60 -3.86 -0.06
CA SER A 399 11.17 -5.09 -0.61
C SER A 399 10.45 -6.33 -0.10
N THR A 400 10.10 -6.35 1.21
CA THR A 400 9.38 -7.47 1.82
C THR A 400 7.95 -7.58 1.29
N PHE A 401 7.19 -6.48 1.25
CA PHE A 401 5.84 -6.47 0.68
C PHE A 401 5.84 -6.85 -0.79
N SER A 402 6.76 -6.27 -1.57
CA SER A 402 6.79 -6.48 -3.01
C SER A 402 7.15 -7.92 -3.37
N ALA A 403 8.12 -8.51 -2.68
CA ALA A 403 8.47 -9.90 -2.92
C ALA A 403 7.34 -10.86 -2.50
N ALA A 404 6.65 -10.59 -1.37
CA ALA A 404 5.52 -11.39 -0.92
C ALA A 404 4.33 -11.30 -1.89
N GLY A 405 3.99 -10.08 -2.34
CA GLY A 405 2.92 -9.85 -3.32
C GLY A 405 3.22 -10.53 -4.66
N ALA A 406 4.42 -10.32 -5.22
CA ALA A 406 4.85 -10.95 -6.46
C ALA A 406 4.82 -12.48 -6.34
N ARG A 407 5.27 -13.04 -5.20
CA ARG A 407 5.25 -14.49 -4.96
C ARG A 407 3.84 -15.07 -5.04
N VAL A 408 2.87 -14.44 -4.36
CA VAL A 408 1.48 -14.92 -4.38
C VAL A 408 0.89 -14.79 -5.78
N ILE A 409 1.03 -13.64 -6.42
CA ILE A 409 0.41 -13.38 -7.74
C ILE A 409 0.97 -14.33 -8.79
N ARG A 410 2.31 -14.48 -8.91
CA ARG A 410 2.92 -15.39 -9.88
C ARG A 410 2.58 -16.87 -9.61
N THR A 411 2.42 -17.24 -8.33
CA THR A 411 2.03 -18.61 -7.96
C THR A 411 0.57 -18.88 -8.30
N PHE A 412 -0.32 -17.91 -8.04
CA PHE A 412 -1.73 -18.01 -8.39
C PHE A 412 -1.95 -18.14 -9.90
N PHE A 413 -1.28 -17.29 -10.69
CA PHE A 413 -1.42 -17.30 -12.15
C PHE A 413 -0.60 -18.39 -12.85
N GLY A 414 0.30 -19.07 -12.13
CA GLY A 414 1.21 -20.06 -12.72
C GLY A 414 2.23 -19.48 -13.69
N THR A 415 2.45 -18.17 -13.67
CA THR A 415 3.40 -17.45 -14.52
C THR A 415 3.91 -16.19 -13.82
N ASP A 416 5.15 -15.82 -14.09
CA ASP A 416 5.73 -14.55 -13.66
C ASP A 416 5.48 -13.40 -14.65
N THR A 417 4.82 -13.67 -15.79
CA THR A 417 4.54 -12.67 -16.82
C THR A 417 3.57 -11.61 -16.32
N PHE A 418 4.02 -10.34 -16.29
CA PHE A 418 3.21 -9.18 -15.94
C PHE A 418 2.89 -8.33 -17.18
N GLY A 419 3.91 -7.82 -17.86
CA GLY A 419 3.74 -7.03 -19.08
C GLY A 419 2.99 -5.74 -18.85
N ALA A 420 3.21 -5.07 -17.71
CA ALA A 420 2.64 -3.76 -17.40
C ALA A 420 3.67 -2.64 -17.57
N SER A 421 3.14 -1.43 -17.79
CA SER A 421 3.95 -0.22 -17.87
C SER A 421 3.16 1.00 -17.41
N VAL A 422 3.87 2.04 -17.00
CA VAL A 422 3.32 3.35 -16.67
C VAL A 422 4.19 4.43 -17.31
N THR A 423 3.59 5.49 -17.86
CA THR A 423 4.32 6.64 -18.38
C THR A 423 4.12 7.84 -17.47
N ILE A 424 5.21 8.36 -16.93
CA ILE A 424 5.28 9.59 -16.18
C ILE A 424 5.61 10.70 -17.16
N ARG A 425 4.73 11.69 -17.26
CA ARG A 425 4.86 12.80 -18.23
C ARG A 425 5.99 13.75 -17.82
N ALA A 426 6.56 14.40 -18.81
CA ALA A 426 7.53 15.49 -18.59
C ALA A 426 6.97 16.54 -17.62
N GLY A 427 7.75 16.87 -16.57
CA GLY A 427 7.38 17.82 -15.54
C GLY A 427 6.35 17.32 -14.50
N ALA A 428 6.01 16.03 -14.50
CA ALA A 428 5.03 15.44 -13.59
C ALA A 428 5.64 14.83 -12.30
N SER A 429 6.90 15.13 -11.98
CA SER A 429 7.54 14.75 -10.73
C SER A 429 6.71 15.25 -9.53
N ARG A 430 6.63 14.45 -8.48
CA ARG A 430 6.02 14.85 -7.21
C ARG A 430 6.94 15.70 -6.37
N PHE A 431 8.28 15.52 -6.51
CA PHE A 431 9.27 16.23 -5.74
C PHE A 431 9.70 17.54 -6.42
N GLU A 432 9.66 17.57 -7.74
CA GLU A 432 10.06 18.70 -8.58
C GLU A 432 9.02 18.92 -9.70
N PRO A 433 7.73 19.21 -9.37
CA PRO A 433 6.70 19.38 -10.37
C PRO A 433 6.94 20.62 -11.23
N ARG A 434 6.39 20.65 -12.44
CA ARG A 434 6.40 21.84 -13.29
C ARG A 434 5.70 23.00 -12.60
N THR A 435 6.33 24.15 -12.63
CA THR A 435 5.79 25.44 -12.16
C THR A 435 5.95 26.51 -13.24
N ASP A 436 5.44 27.71 -13.02
CA ASP A 436 5.62 28.83 -13.96
C ASP A 436 7.10 29.21 -14.16
N THR A 437 7.96 28.91 -13.18
CA THR A 437 9.38 29.26 -13.21
C THR A 437 10.33 28.08 -13.44
N HIS A 438 9.85 26.84 -13.31
CA HIS A 438 10.66 25.64 -13.46
C HIS A 438 9.98 24.63 -14.39
N PRO A 439 10.70 24.03 -15.34
CA PRO A 439 10.14 23.03 -16.25
C PRO A 439 9.73 21.73 -15.53
N GLY A 440 10.19 21.52 -14.30
CA GLY A 440 9.98 20.31 -13.53
C GLY A 440 10.79 19.11 -14.03
N SER A 441 10.65 17.99 -13.35
CA SER A 441 11.27 16.71 -13.67
C SER A 441 10.14 15.69 -14.00
N PRO A 442 10.34 14.68 -14.84
CA PRO A 442 11.47 14.46 -15.74
C PRO A 442 11.46 15.47 -16.90
N ALA A 443 12.61 15.66 -17.57
CA ALA A 443 12.71 16.55 -18.73
C ALA A 443 11.92 16.05 -19.95
N ARG A 444 11.71 14.74 -20.05
CA ARG A 444 10.91 14.04 -21.09
C ARG A 444 10.06 12.98 -20.44
N ASP A 445 9.03 12.49 -21.15
CA ASP A 445 8.22 11.36 -20.70
C ASP A 445 9.12 10.17 -20.38
N VAL A 446 8.93 9.57 -19.21
CA VAL A 446 9.63 8.36 -18.74
C VAL A 446 8.63 7.23 -18.63
N THR A 447 8.88 6.12 -19.33
CA THR A 447 8.08 4.90 -19.21
C THR A 447 8.80 3.86 -18.37
N LEU A 448 8.19 3.49 -17.24
CA LEU A 448 8.58 2.35 -16.43
C LEU A 448 7.84 1.12 -16.96
N SER A 449 8.54 0.00 -17.10
CA SER A 449 7.97 -1.23 -17.70
C SER A 449 8.43 -2.46 -16.94
N TRP A 450 7.50 -3.36 -16.66
CA TRP A 450 7.77 -4.58 -15.92
C TRP A 450 7.31 -5.80 -16.72
N PRO A 451 8.25 -6.55 -17.33
CA PRO A 451 7.91 -7.79 -18.05
C PRO A 451 7.38 -8.86 -17.11
N THR A 452 7.86 -8.87 -15.85
CA THR A 452 7.49 -9.86 -14.83
C THR A 452 7.13 -9.21 -13.50
N PHE A 453 6.36 -9.92 -12.66
CA PHE A 453 6.09 -9.50 -11.27
C PHE A 453 7.39 -9.43 -10.45
N SER A 454 8.30 -10.38 -10.67
CA SER A 454 9.61 -10.37 -10.01
C SER A 454 10.44 -9.14 -10.40
N ALA A 455 10.36 -8.68 -11.65
CA ALA A 455 11.03 -7.44 -12.09
C ALA A 455 10.43 -6.21 -11.39
N ALA A 456 9.10 -6.13 -11.28
CA ALA A 456 8.43 -5.06 -10.56
C ALA A 456 8.82 -5.04 -9.07
N ALA A 457 8.85 -6.21 -8.41
CA ALA A 457 9.29 -6.32 -7.02
C ALA A 457 10.75 -5.93 -6.83
N GLY A 458 11.62 -6.31 -7.80
CA GLY A 458 13.01 -5.89 -7.82
C GLY A 458 13.16 -4.37 -7.94
N GLU A 459 12.41 -3.73 -8.83
CA GLU A 459 12.45 -2.28 -9.00
C GLU A 459 11.88 -1.55 -7.78
N ALA A 460 10.83 -2.06 -7.14
CA ALA A 460 10.30 -1.50 -5.91
C ALA A 460 11.35 -1.44 -4.78
N GLY A 461 12.17 -2.48 -4.63
CA GLY A 461 13.28 -2.47 -3.68
C GLY A 461 14.40 -1.51 -4.10
N GLN A 462 14.83 -1.56 -5.36
CA GLN A 462 15.86 -0.67 -5.93
C GLN A 462 15.49 0.81 -5.79
N SER A 463 14.21 1.14 -5.98
CA SER A 463 13.70 2.51 -5.88
C SER A 463 13.96 3.15 -4.52
N ARG A 464 14.01 2.34 -3.45
CA ARG A 464 14.29 2.84 -2.09
C ARG A 464 15.75 3.20 -1.89
N ARG A 465 16.64 2.54 -2.65
CA ARG A 465 18.05 2.87 -2.70
C ARG A 465 18.25 4.18 -3.47
N TYR A 466 17.63 4.34 -4.62
CA TYR A 466 17.60 5.63 -5.34
C TYR A 466 17.03 6.75 -4.48
N GLY A 467 15.97 6.47 -3.72
CA GLY A 467 15.41 7.41 -2.75
C GLY A 467 16.29 7.68 -1.52
N GLY A 468 17.44 7.00 -1.37
CA GLY A 468 18.39 7.22 -0.29
C GLY A 468 17.89 6.86 1.12
N ILE A 469 16.96 5.91 1.24
CA ILE A 469 16.33 5.58 2.53
C ILE A 469 16.49 4.11 2.97
N HIS A 470 17.06 3.27 2.12
CA HIS A 470 17.44 1.89 2.44
C HIS A 470 18.82 1.55 1.91
N PHE A 471 19.54 0.72 2.67
CA PHE A 471 20.80 0.14 2.23
C PHE A 471 20.57 -1.05 1.29
N PRO A 472 21.56 -1.41 0.45
CA PRO A 472 21.52 -2.64 -0.35
C PRO A 472 21.20 -3.89 0.46
N SER A 473 21.77 -4.06 1.64
CA SER A 473 21.51 -5.21 2.52
C SER A 473 20.04 -5.26 2.98
N GLY A 474 19.50 -4.13 3.41
CA GLY A 474 18.09 -4.04 3.84
C GLY A 474 17.12 -4.37 2.71
N ASP A 475 17.42 -3.94 1.47
CA ASP A 475 16.67 -4.29 0.27
C ASP A 475 16.75 -5.79 -0.03
N MET A 476 17.95 -6.33 -0.21
CA MET A 476 18.14 -7.71 -0.66
C MET A 476 17.63 -8.74 0.35
N HIS A 477 17.86 -8.51 1.64
CA HIS A 477 17.35 -9.41 2.69
C HIS A 477 15.82 -9.30 2.83
N GLY A 478 15.26 -8.09 2.64
CA GLY A 478 13.81 -7.89 2.59
C GLY A 478 13.14 -8.66 1.45
N ARG A 479 13.75 -8.71 0.26
CA ARG A 479 13.23 -9.51 -0.88
C ARG A 479 13.21 -11.00 -0.55
N GLY A 480 14.30 -11.54 0.01
CA GLY A 480 14.38 -12.94 0.41
C GLY A 480 13.33 -13.31 1.46
N LEU A 481 13.18 -12.46 2.48
CA LEU A 481 12.17 -12.63 3.52
C LEU A 481 10.74 -12.62 2.95
N GLY A 482 10.43 -11.63 2.10
CA GLY A 482 9.11 -11.49 1.50
C GLY A 482 8.73 -12.66 0.60
N ASP A 483 9.65 -13.14 -0.26
CA ASP A 483 9.37 -14.31 -1.13
C ASP A 483 9.03 -15.55 -0.31
N ALA A 484 9.76 -15.82 0.78
CA ALA A 484 9.48 -16.93 1.68
C ALA A 484 8.10 -16.81 2.34
N ILE A 485 7.78 -15.62 2.88
CA ILE A 485 6.49 -15.35 3.54
C ILE A 485 5.33 -15.49 2.55
N GLY A 486 5.48 -14.97 1.32
CA GLY A 486 4.46 -15.16 0.28
C GLY A 486 4.18 -16.62 -0.02
N GLY A 487 5.23 -17.48 0.01
CA GLY A 487 5.09 -18.92 -0.14
C GLY A 487 4.35 -19.60 1.02
N ASP A 488 4.66 -19.21 2.26
CA ASP A 488 4.00 -19.75 3.45
C ASP A 488 2.51 -19.34 3.49
N ALA A 489 2.22 -18.06 3.24
CA ALA A 489 0.86 -17.56 3.19
C ALA A 489 0.03 -18.22 2.08
N TRP A 490 0.63 -18.43 0.89
CA TRP A 490 0.01 -19.18 -0.19
C TRP A 490 -0.35 -20.62 0.25
N THR A 491 0.62 -21.32 0.84
CA THR A 491 0.41 -22.70 1.34
C THR A 491 -0.72 -22.76 2.36
N LYS A 492 -0.75 -21.79 3.28
CA LYS A 492 -1.81 -21.66 4.27
C LYS A 492 -3.17 -21.37 3.62
N ALA A 493 -3.22 -20.44 2.66
CA ALA A 493 -4.45 -20.13 1.93
C ALA A 493 -5.00 -21.34 1.19
N GLN A 494 -4.13 -22.15 0.56
CA GLN A 494 -4.55 -23.40 -0.10
C GLN A 494 -5.23 -24.38 0.86
N SER A 495 -4.84 -24.42 2.13
CA SER A 495 -5.50 -25.29 3.13
C SER A 495 -6.95 -24.90 3.41
N TYR A 496 -7.36 -23.67 3.11
CA TYR A 496 -8.74 -23.19 3.17
C TYR A 496 -9.46 -23.28 1.82
N ILE A 497 -8.77 -23.01 0.73
CA ILE A 497 -9.33 -23.01 -0.64
C ILE A 497 -9.63 -24.45 -1.10
N ARG A 498 -8.67 -25.36 -0.87
CA ARG A 498 -8.76 -26.79 -1.25
C ARG A 498 -8.23 -27.64 -0.09
N PRO A 499 -8.98 -27.78 1.00
CA PRO A 499 -8.54 -28.58 2.13
C PRO A 499 -8.32 -30.02 1.69
N PHE A 500 -7.23 -30.62 2.15
CA PHE A 500 -6.93 -32.03 1.91
C PHE A 500 -8.10 -32.87 2.43
N SER A 501 -8.80 -33.59 1.56
CA SER A 501 -9.71 -34.65 1.99
C SER A 501 -8.83 -35.87 2.16
N PRO A 502 -8.66 -36.46 3.37
CA PRO A 502 -8.08 -37.77 3.47
C PRO A 502 -9.00 -38.70 2.63
N GLY A 503 -8.41 -39.35 1.65
CA GLY A 503 -9.10 -40.41 0.92
C GLY A 503 -9.65 -41.42 1.91
N PRO A 504 -10.70 -42.17 1.56
CA PRO A 504 -11.17 -43.24 2.40
C PRO A 504 -10.00 -44.19 2.66
N ILE A 505 -9.77 -44.48 3.97
CA ILE A 505 -8.81 -45.48 4.44
C ILE A 505 -9.28 -46.85 4.00
#